data_38f7df8cb4cbce8e1e7ee944cfcb5164
#
_entry.id   38f7df8cb4cbce8e1e7ee944cfcb5164
#
_cell.length_a   1.000
_cell.length_b   1.000
_cell.length_c   1.000
_cell.angle_alpha   90.00
_cell.angle_beta   90.00
_cell.angle_gamma   90.00
#
_symmetry.space_group_name_H-M   'P 1'
#
loop_
_entity.id
_entity.type
_entity.pdbx_description
1 polymer ?
#
loop_
_entity_poly.entity_id
_entity_poly.type
_entity_poly.pdbx_seq_one_letter_code
_entity_poly.pdbx_strand_id
1 'polypeptide(L)'
;TLIELMIVVAIIGILAAVALPAYQDYTVRAKVSEVVLAASACRTGISEAVQTSQTNIPATALPSACTVQVSKSVASGAADAVGKITIVANEANIAGLTAATNTLTLVPMANATTALAATDGGTSLHGWRCGATADGTTILAKFLPASCRGTYP
;
A
#
# COMPACT_ATOMS: atom_id res chain seq x y z
N THR A 1 -44.13 -3.17 26.86
CA THR A 1 -43.91 -3.93 28.11
C THR A 1 -42.41 -4.23 28.29
N LEU A 2 -41.97 -4.63 29.48
CA LEU A 2 -40.57 -5.01 29.74
C LEU A 2 -40.08 -6.13 28.79
N ILE A 3 -40.96 -7.09 28.49
CA ILE A 3 -40.65 -8.21 27.59
C ILE A 3 -40.37 -7.70 26.15
N GLU A 4 -41.18 -6.78 25.65
CA GLU A 4 -41.03 -6.20 24.31
C GLU A 4 -39.70 -5.44 24.18
N LEU A 5 -39.34 -4.68 25.20
CA LEU A 5 -38.04 -3.98 25.23
C LEU A 5 -36.88 -4.97 25.27
N MET A 6 -37.00 -6.04 26.10
CA MET A 6 -35.94 -7.06 26.19
C MET A 6 -35.69 -7.78 24.85
N ILE A 7 -36.76 -8.11 24.11
CA ILE A 7 -36.63 -8.75 22.80
C ILE A 7 -35.93 -7.82 21.80
N VAL A 8 -36.30 -6.55 21.77
CA VAL A 8 -35.70 -5.57 20.85
C VAL A 8 -34.21 -5.37 21.13
N VAL A 9 -33.82 -5.21 22.39
CA VAL A 9 -32.42 -5.06 22.79
C VAL A 9 -31.61 -6.34 22.47
N ALA A 10 -32.19 -7.52 22.67
CA ALA A 10 -31.56 -8.78 22.34
C ALA A 10 -31.29 -8.89 20.82
N ILE A 11 -32.26 -8.53 19.98
CA ILE A 11 -32.09 -8.55 18.50
C ILE A 11 -31.03 -7.54 18.07
N ILE A 12 -31.05 -6.31 18.59
CA ILE A 12 -30.04 -5.29 18.29
C ILE A 12 -28.66 -5.79 18.71
N GLY A 13 -28.52 -6.42 19.87
CA GLY A 13 -27.25 -6.98 20.34
C GLY A 13 -26.69 -8.05 19.42
N ILE A 14 -27.52 -8.96 18.93
CA ILE A 14 -27.09 -9.99 17.97
C ILE A 14 -26.66 -9.37 16.63
N LEU A 15 -27.45 -8.45 16.10
CA LEU A 15 -27.13 -7.78 14.85
C LEU A 15 -25.83 -6.95 14.96
N ALA A 16 -25.66 -6.21 16.07
CA ALA A 16 -24.45 -5.44 16.33
C ALA A 16 -23.21 -6.33 16.46
N ALA A 17 -23.31 -7.49 17.09
CA ALA A 17 -22.20 -8.43 17.26
C ALA A 17 -21.63 -8.93 15.92
N VAL A 18 -22.48 -9.05 14.89
CA VAL A 18 -22.05 -9.46 13.54
C VAL A 18 -21.62 -8.27 12.69
N ALA A 19 -22.29 -7.12 12.82
CA ALA A 19 -22.06 -5.95 11.97
C ALA A 19 -20.76 -5.19 12.33
N LEU A 20 -20.41 -5.07 13.60
CA LEU A 20 -19.26 -4.29 14.06
C LEU A 20 -17.91 -4.82 13.52
N PRO A 21 -17.59 -6.12 13.58
CA PRO A 21 -16.34 -6.64 13.03
C PRO A 21 -16.21 -6.40 11.52
N ALA A 22 -17.32 -6.61 10.78
CA ALA A 22 -17.35 -6.39 9.33
C ALA A 22 -17.13 -4.91 8.97
N TYR A 23 -17.72 -4.00 9.72
CA TYR A 23 -17.53 -2.56 9.55
C TYR A 23 -16.09 -2.14 9.84
N GLN A 24 -15.45 -2.69 10.87
CA GLN A 24 -14.04 -2.42 11.17
C GLN A 24 -13.12 -2.84 10.03
N ASP A 25 -13.26 -4.05 9.50
CA ASP A 25 -12.45 -4.52 8.36
C ASP A 25 -12.65 -3.66 7.11
N TYR A 26 -13.87 -3.20 6.86
CA TYR A 26 -14.17 -2.30 5.75
C TYR A 26 -13.46 -0.94 5.91
N THR A 27 -13.50 -0.34 7.10
CA THR A 27 -12.85 0.94 7.38
C THR A 27 -11.33 0.84 7.30
N VAL A 28 -10.74 -0.28 7.74
CA VAL A 28 -9.30 -0.54 7.58
C VAL A 28 -8.93 -0.62 6.11
N ARG A 29 -9.67 -1.37 5.30
CA ARG A 29 -9.44 -1.46 3.85
C ARG A 29 -9.53 -0.10 3.15
N ALA A 30 -10.48 0.74 3.53
CA ALA A 30 -10.61 2.08 2.98
C ALA A 30 -9.37 2.93 3.27
N LYS A 31 -8.87 2.92 4.51
CA LYS A 31 -7.65 3.64 4.90
C LYS A 31 -6.38 3.08 4.25
N VAL A 32 -6.28 1.75 4.12
CA VAL A 32 -5.17 1.11 3.41
C VAL A 32 -5.19 1.46 1.92
N SER A 33 -6.36 1.67 1.32
CA SER A 33 -6.46 2.16 -0.06
C SER A 33 -5.87 3.58 -0.23
N GLU A 34 -5.95 4.44 0.80
CA GLU A 34 -5.25 5.74 0.80
C GLU A 34 -3.73 5.57 0.82
N VAL A 35 -3.23 4.57 1.57
CA VAL A 35 -1.80 4.22 1.59
C VAL A 35 -1.32 3.77 0.20
N VAL A 36 -2.10 2.93 -0.48
CA VAL A 36 -1.82 2.50 -1.85
C VAL A 36 -1.84 3.69 -2.83
N LEU A 37 -2.78 4.61 -2.65
CA LEU A 37 -2.86 5.82 -3.48
C LEU A 37 -1.64 6.73 -3.27
N ALA A 38 -1.19 6.91 -2.03
CA ALA A 38 0.02 7.68 -1.72
C ALA A 38 1.27 7.07 -2.38
N ALA A 39 1.40 5.74 -2.39
CA ALA A 39 2.45 5.04 -3.12
C ALA A 39 2.34 5.27 -4.64
N SER A 40 1.12 5.26 -5.16
CA SER A 40 0.86 5.45 -6.59
C SER A 40 1.22 6.85 -7.09
N ALA A 41 1.22 7.86 -6.24
CA ALA A 41 1.65 9.21 -6.60
C ALA A 41 3.12 9.26 -7.07
N CYS A 42 4.00 8.42 -6.50
CA CYS A 42 5.41 8.33 -6.88
C CYS A 42 5.65 7.59 -8.21
N ARG A 43 4.70 6.77 -8.66
CA ARG A 43 4.90 5.90 -9.83
C ARG A 43 5.22 6.68 -11.10
N THR A 44 4.52 7.79 -11.33
CA THR A 44 4.72 8.61 -12.53
C THR A 44 6.11 9.24 -12.52
N GLY A 45 6.52 9.87 -11.41
CA GLY A 45 7.85 10.48 -11.30
C GLY A 45 8.98 9.48 -11.47
N ILE A 46 8.88 8.30 -10.86
CA ILE A 46 9.87 7.23 -11.02
C ILE A 46 9.90 6.72 -12.47
N SER A 47 8.74 6.49 -13.09
CA SER A 47 8.67 6.03 -14.49
C SER A 47 9.31 7.04 -15.44
N GLU A 48 9.07 8.33 -15.24
CA GLU A 48 9.68 9.40 -16.01
C GLU A 48 11.19 9.47 -15.78
N ALA A 49 11.64 9.40 -14.53
CA ALA A 49 13.06 9.40 -14.19
C ALA A 49 13.82 8.22 -14.79
N VAL A 50 13.23 7.03 -14.85
CA VAL A 50 13.81 5.86 -15.52
C VAL A 50 13.92 6.11 -17.03
N GLN A 51 12.87 6.58 -17.69
CA GLN A 51 12.84 6.81 -19.14
C GLN A 51 13.80 7.92 -19.58
N THR A 52 13.98 8.95 -18.76
CA THR A 52 14.87 10.08 -19.06
C THR A 52 16.31 9.84 -18.66
N SER A 53 16.56 8.82 -17.85
CA SER A 53 17.92 8.42 -17.47
C SER A 53 18.66 7.79 -18.68
N GLN A 54 19.98 7.91 -18.68
CA GLN A 54 20.83 7.10 -19.57
C GLN A 54 20.84 5.64 -19.08
N THR A 55 21.61 4.78 -19.74
CA THR A 55 21.72 3.34 -19.42
C THR A 55 21.90 3.06 -17.91
N ASN A 56 22.65 3.91 -17.21
CA ASN A 56 22.79 3.82 -15.76
C ASN A 56 21.94 4.89 -15.07
N ILE A 57 21.04 4.47 -14.20
CA ILE A 57 20.21 5.35 -13.39
C ILE A 57 21.04 5.84 -12.20
N PRO A 58 21.22 7.16 -12.02
CA PRO A 58 21.91 7.68 -10.84
C PRO A 58 21.19 7.28 -9.54
N ALA A 59 21.94 6.87 -8.53
CA ALA A 59 21.37 6.38 -7.26
C ALA A 59 20.43 7.37 -6.54
N THR A 60 20.56 8.67 -6.84
CA THR A 60 19.71 9.74 -6.29
C THR A 60 18.52 10.10 -7.18
N ALA A 61 18.47 9.65 -8.42
CA ALA A 61 17.45 10.03 -9.39
C ALA A 61 16.05 9.55 -8.96
N LEU A 62 15.92 8.27 -8.64
CA LEU A 62 14.63 7.67 -8.28
C LEU A 62 14.13 8.10 -6.89
N PRO A 63 14.99 8.17 -5.83
CA PRO A 63 14.58 8.76 -4.57
C PRO A 63 14.08 10.21 -4.69
N SER A 64 14.75 11.04 -5.47
CA SER A 64 14.35 12.45 -5.65
C SER A 64 13.08 12.61 -6.50
N ALA A 65 12.73 11.65 -7.32
CA ALA A 65 11.51 11.63 -8.13
C ALA A 65 10.25 11.23 -7.33
N CYS A 66 10.41 10.83 -6.07
CA CYS A 66 9.32 10.35 -5.22
C CYS A 66 9.17 11.23 -3.97
N THR A 67 8.12 12.03 -3.91
CA THR A 67 7.74 12.77 -2.70
C THR A 67 6.41 12.24 -2.19
N VAL A 68 6.44 11.60 -1.02
CA VAL A 68 5.23 11.09 -0.37
C VAL A 68 4.71 12.11 0.64
N GLN A 69 3.43 12.45 0.52
CA GLN A 69 2.78 13.35 1.46
C GLN A 69 2.32 12.56 2.70
N VAL A 70 2.75 13.01 3.87
CA VAL A 70 2.28 12.52 5.16
C VAL A 70 0.82 12.90 5.34
N SER A 71 0.00 11.97 5.82
CA SER A 71 -1.44 12.16 6.03
C SER A 71 -1.90 11.44 7.31
N LYS A 72 -3.20 11.45 7.58
CA LYS A 72 -3.76 10.67 8.70
C LYS A 72 -3.49 9.16 8.55
N SER A 73 -3.47 8.66 7.31
CA SER A 73 -3.28 7.24 7.01
C SER A 73 -1.82 6.88 6.66
N VAL A 74 -0.97 7.87 6.36
CA VAL A 74 0.42 7.70 5.93
C VAL A 74 1.36 8.39 6.91
N ALA A 75 2.23 7.61 7.56
CA ALA A 75 3.24 8.13 8.49
C ALA A 75 4.49 8.63 7.75
N SER A 76 4.95 7.88 6.76
CA SER A 76 6.12 8.22 5.94
C SER A 76 6.15 7.42 4.65
N GLY A 77 7.01 7.82 3.71
CA GLY A 77 7.26 7.06 2.50
C GLY A 77 8.44 7.61 1.72
N ALA A 78 9.13 6.73 1.01
CA ALA A 78 10.27 7.08 0.16
C ALA A 78 10.46 6.02 -0.94
N ALA A 79 11.23 6.37 -1.96
CA ALA A 79 11.76 5.40 -2.91
C ALA A 79 13.24 5.15 -2.63
N ASP A 80 13.72 3.96 -2.95
CA ASP A 80 15.14 3.63 -2.92
C ASP A 80 15.82 3.87 -4.29
N ALA A 81 17.12 3.56 -4.36
CA ALA A 81 17.93 3.79 -5.56
C ALA A 81 17.51 2.95 -6.79
N VAL A 82 16.73 1.90 -6.60
CA VAL A 82 16.15 1.08 -7.68
C VAL A 82 14.65 1.35 -7.87
N GLY A 83 14.13 2.42 -7.27
CA GLY A 83 12.77 2.86 -7.45
C GLY A 83 11.72 2.06 -6.67
N LYS A 84 12.12 1.18 -5.73
CA LYS A 84 11.17 0.53 -4.85
C LYS A 84 10.59 1.57 -3.89
N ILE A 85 9.30 1.79 -3.98
CA ILE A 85 8.55 2.68 -3.11
C ILE A 85 8.19 1.92 -1.84
N THR A 86 8.53 2.49 -0.69
CA THR A 86 8.13 1.97 0.63
C THR A 86 7.29 3.02 1.33
N ILE A 87 6.08 2.66 1.73
CA ILE A 87 5.17 3.50 2.50
C ILE A 87 4.92 2.86 3.86
N VAL A 88 5.05 3.67 4.90
CA VAL A 88 4.68 3.28 6.26
C VAL A 88 3.32 3.89 6.56
N ALA A 89 2.33 3.03 6.78
CA ALA A 89 1.00 3.44 7.20
C ALA A 89 1.02 3.92 8.66
N ASN A 90 0.14 4.87 9.00
CA ASN A 90 0.02 5.37 10.35
C ASN A 90 -0.88 4.43 11.17
N GLU A 91 -0.25 3.48 11.89
CA GLU A 91 -0.95 2.50 12.71
C GLU A 91 -1.77 3.12 13.85
N ALA A 92 -1.40 4.29 14.32
CA ALA A 92 -2.18 4.99 15.36
C ALA A 92 -3.58 5.39 14.87
N ASN A 93 -3.75 5.56 13.56
CA ASN A 93 -5.01 5.97 12.93
C ASN A 93 -5.71 4.84 12.15
N ILE A 94 -5.05 3.68 11.98
CA ILE A 94 -5.60 2.54 11.25
C ILE A 94 -5.70 1.35 12.21
N ALA A 95 -6.88 1.14 12.76
CA ALA A 95 -7.14 0.01 13.65
C ALA A 95 -6.79 -1.32 12.94
N GLY A 96 -6.15 -2.25 13.67
CA GLY A 96 -5.74 -3.54 13.12
C GLY A 96 -4.38 -3.57 12.44
N LEU A 97 -3.69 -2.43 12.29
CA LEU A 97 -2.27 -2.36 11.98
C LEU A 97 -1.44 -2.17 13.26
N THR A 98 -0.21 -2.63 13.21
CA THR A 98 0.81 -2.44 14.25
C THR A 98 2.11 -1.98 13.60
N ALA A 99 3.08 -1.53 14.37
CA ALA A 99 4.41 -1.15 13.84
C ALA A 99 5.10 -2.28 13.04
N ALA A 100 4.74 -3.54 13.32
CA ALA A 100 5.25 -4.70 12.58
C ALA A 100 4.46 -5.02 11.29
N THR A 101 3.25 -4.46 11.12
CA THR A 101 2.33 -4.79 10.02
C THR A 101 1.81 -3.56 9.29
N ASN A 102 2.59 -2.49 9.20
CA ASN A 102 2.20 -1.19 8.66
C ASN A 102 2.91 -0.79 7.36
N THR A 103 3.75 -1.65 6.79
CA THR A 103 4.56 -1.31 5.62
C THR A 103 3.97 -1.87 4.33
N LEU A 104 3.88 -1.01 3.33
CA LEU A 104 3.51 -1.35 1.95
C LEU A 104 4.69 -1.08 1.02
N THR A 105 4.95 -1.98 0.09
CA THR A 105 5.96 -1.78 -0.95
C THR A 105 5.38 -1.88 -2.35
N LEU A 106 5.89 -1.04 -3.26
CA LEU A 106 5.68 -1.12 -4.70
C LEU A 106 7.04 -1.22 -5.38
N VAL A 107 7.22 -2.22 -6.21
CA VAL A 107 8.47 -2.48 -6.93
C VAL A 107 8.26 -2.25 -8.42
N PRO A 108 9.05 -1.37 -9.08
CA PRO A 108 9.01 -1.22 -10.53
C PRO A 108 9.58 -2.47 -11.19
N MET A 109 8.94 -2.93 -12.26
CA MET A 109 9.31 -4.13 -12.99
C MET A 109 9.88 -3.78 -14.36
N ALA A 110 11.08 -4.26 -14.66
CA ALA A 110 11.70 -4.13 -15.98
C ALA A 110 11.05 -5.05 -17.01
N ASN A 111 10.59 -6.23 -16.57
CA ASN A 111 9.82 -7.18 -17.37
C ASN A 111 8.87 -8.00 -16.49
N ALA A 112 8.22 -9.04 -17.03
CA ALA A 112 7.23 -9.84 -16.31
C ALA A 112 7.76 -10.51 -15.03
N THR A 113 9.07 -10.74 -14.91
CA THR A 113 9.65 -11.52 -13.81
C THR A 113 10.74 -10.77 -13.03
N THR A 114 11.36 -9.76 -13.63
CA THR A 114 12.53 -9.09 -13.07
C THR A 114 12.21 -7.67 -12.64
N ALA A 115 12.59 -7.32 -11.42
CA ALA A 115 12.51 -5.94 -10.93
C ALA A 115 13.52 -5.03 -11.64
N LEU A 116 13.26 -3.73 -11.64
CA LEU A 116 14.13 -2.71 -12.20
C LEU A 116 15.52 -2.78 -11.56
N ALA A 117 16.54 -2.74 -12.39
CA ALA A 117 17.94 -2.59 -11.97
C ALA A 117 18.49 -1.21 -12.33
N ALA A 118 19.58 -0.81 -11.69
CA ALA A 118 20.21 0.49 -11.97
C ALA A 118 20.73 0.63 -13.42
N THR A 119 20.88 -0.48 -14.13
CA THR A 119 21.33 -0.54 -15.54
C THR A 119 20.20 -0.45 -16.57
N ASP A 120 18.94 -0.32 -16.14
CA ASP A 120 17.76 -0.31 -17.01
C ASP A 120 17.31 1.11 -17.38
N GLY A 121 18.16 2.11 -17.23
CA GLY A 121 17.86 3.48 -17.62
C GLY A 121 17.56 3.62 -19.12
N GLY A 122 16.70 4.58 -19.48
CA GLY A 122 16.24 4.82 -20.84
C GLY A 122 15.19 3.82 -21.33
N THR A 123 14.73 2.89 -20.47
CA THR A 123 13.70 1.90 -20.82
C THR A 123 12.34 2.26 -20.26
N SER A 124 11.29 1.69 -20.84
CA SER A 124 9.94 1.78 -20.28
C SER A 124 9.73 0.68 -19.24
N LEU A 125 9.16 1.03 -18.09
CA LEU A 125 8.76 0.04 -17.10
C LEU A 125 7.66 -0.87 -17.67
N HIS A 126 7.78 -2.17 -17.42
CA HIS A 126 6.74 -3.14 -17.76
C HIS A 126 5.50 -2.98 -16.86
N GLY A 127 5.71 -2.64 -15.60
CA GLY A 127 4.63 -2.41 -14.63
C GLY A 127 5.14 -2.28 -13.20
N TRP A 128 4.23 -2.51 -12.23
CA TRP A 128 4.49 -2.33 -10.81
C TRP A 128 3.97 -3.52 -10.01
N ARG A 129 4.83 -4.20 -9.28
CA ARG A 129 4.42 -5.23 -8.32
C ARG A 129 4.10 -4.57 -6.99
N CYS A 130 2.87 -4.77 -6.50
CA CYS A 130 2.37 -4.14 -5.30
C CYS A 130 2.04 -5.17 -4.23
N GLY A 131 2.48 -4.93 -2.99
CA GLY A 131 2.04 -5.70 -1.84
C GLY A 131 2.68 -7.08 -1.67
N ALA A 132 3.80 -7.36 -2.35
CA ALA A 132 4.52 -8.60 -2.18
C ALA A 132 5.26 -8.65 -0.84
N THR A 133 5.06 -9.71 -0.07
CA THR A 133 5.78 -9.92 1.21
C THR A 133 7.28 -10.11 0.98
N ALA A 134 7.68 -10.73 -0.14
CA ALA A 134 9.07 -10.88 -0.53
C ALA A 134 9.80 -9.53 -0.74
N ASP A 135 9.06 -8.47 -1.07
CA ASP A 135 9.59 -7.12 -1.27
C ASP A 135 9.62 -6.29 0.02
N GLY A 136 9.11 -6.84 1.13
CA GLY A 136 9.07 -6.17 2.43
C GLY A 136 7.69 -5.60 2.81
N THR A 137 6.61 -5.93 2.09
CA THR A 137 5.26 -5.58 2.53
C THR A 137 4.89 -6.40 3.77
N THR A 138 4.45 -5.71 4.82
CA THR A 138 4.01 -6.33 6.06
C THR A 138 2.51 -6.19 6.31
N ILE A 139 1.83 -5.30 5.59
CA ILE A 139 0.36 -5.18 5.67
C ILE A 139 -0.27 -6.50 5.22
N LEU A 140 -1.18 -7.02 6.03
CA LEU A 140 -1.87 -8.28 5.73
C LEU A 140 -2.67 -8.19 4.44
N ALA A 141 -2.59 -9.24 3.61
CA ALA A 141 -3.27 -9.31 2.30
C ALA A 141 -4.80 -9.10 2.39
N LYS A 142 -5.43 -9.43 3.52
CA LYS A 142 -6.87 -9.21 3.75
C LYS A 142 -7.26 -7.72 3.71
N PHE A 143 -6.34 -6.81 4.04
CA PHE A 143 -6.56 -5.37 4.03
C PHE A 143 -6.18 -4.73 2.70
N LEU A 144 -5.40 -5.41 1.87
CA LEU A 144 -4.96 -4.92 0.57
C LEU A 144 -6.04 -5.14 -0.51
N PRO A 145 -6.20 -4.20 -1.47
CA PRO A 145 -7.04 -4.43 -2.64
C PRO A 145 -6.50 -5.58 -3.49
N ALA A 146 -7.36 -6.18 -4.30
CA ALA A 146 -6.99 -7.36 -5.12
C ALA A 146 -5.80 -7.08 -6.04
N SER A 147 -5.69 -5.85 -6.57
CA SER A 147 -4.60 -5.41 -7.43
C SER A 147 -3.26 -5.20 -6.71
N CYS A 148 -3.21 -5.34 -5.39
CA CYS A 148 -2.03 -5.07 -4.58
C CYS A 148 -1.78 -6.17 -3.53
N ARG A 149 -1.76 -7.43 -3.97
CA ARG A 149 -1.54 -8.61 -3.09
C ARG A 149 -0.29 -9.39 -3.46
N GLY A 150 0.69 -8.75 -4.09
CA GLY A 150 1.97 -9.35 -4.43
C GLY A 150 1.96 -10.23 -5.68
N THR A 151 0.84 -10.41 -6.34
CA THR A 151 0.76 -11.09 -7.65
C THR A 151 1.16 -10.10 -8.75
N TYR A 152 2.05 -10.52 -9.65
CA TYR A 152 2.48 -9.75 -10.82
C TYR A 152 2.78 -10.71 -11.95
N PRO A 153 2.37 -10.33 -13.14
CA PRO A 153 1.11 -10.59 -13.83
C PRO A 153 0.87 -12.02 -13.92
#